data_176c46bad80bc36a7a90a464a1543174
#
_entry.id   176c46bad80bc36a7a90a464a1543174
#
_cell.length_a   1.000
_cell.length_b   1.000
_cell.length_c   1.000
_cell.angle_alpha   90.00
_cell.angle_beta   90.00
_cell.angle_gamma   90.00
#
_symmetry.space_group_name_H-M   'P 1'
#
loop_
_entity.id
_entity.type
_entity.pdbx_description
1 polymer ?
#
loop_
_entity_poly.entity_id
_entity_poly.type
_entity_poly.pdbx_seq_one_letter_code
_entity_poly.pdbx_strand_id
1 'polypeptide(L)'
;MYTKLRTKGKRLLSKLLPDSTKLRYLSYLPKLESFRKTHLEDYPIFTDRFTMYQYINDAILKNRSIVYCEFGVYQGATIEKWANLNSDKDSLFYGFDTFTGLPETWVVFTESIEKNNFDVGGNIPKIDDDRISFIKGL
;
A
#
# COMPACT_ATOMS: atom_id res chain seq x y z
N MET A 1 36.57 14.33 29.11
CA MET A 1 37.40 13.94 27.94
C MET A 1 36.70 12.95 27.02
N TYR A 2 35.88 12.05 27.51
CA TYR A 2 35.13 11.00 26.72
C TYR A 2 34.08 11.55 25.75
N THR A 3 33.40 12.63 26.07
CA THR A 3 32.31 13.22 25.26
C THR A 3 32.84 13.89 23.98
N LYS A 4 34.02 14.50 24.00
CA LYS A 4 34.61 15.17 22.81
C LYS A 4 35.10 14.20 21.75
N LEU A 5 35.63 13.03 22.15
CA LEU A 5 36.05 11.98 21.19
C LEU A 5 34.85 11.33 20.49
N ARG A 6 33.74 11.13 21.23
CA ARG A 6 32.50 10.55 20.69
C ARG A 6 31.84 11.47 19.64
N THR A 7 31.96 12.77 19.82
CA THR A 7 31.40 13.77 18.88
C THR A 7 32.27 13.92 17.63
N LYS A 8 33.60 13.83 17.76
CA LYS A 8 34.54 13.85 16.61
C LYS A 8 34.38 12.60 15.75
N GLY A 9 34.26 11.41 16.38
CA GLY A 9 34.01 10.16 15.65
C GLY A 9 32.72 10.16 14.87
N LYS A 10 31.62 10.66 15.45
CA LYS A 10 30.34 10.80 14.76
C LYS A 10 30.40 11.76 13.56
N ARG A 11 31.11 12.88 13.68
CA ARG A 11 31.34 13.84 12.59
C ARG A 11 32.19 13.27 11.46
N LEU A 12 33.16 12.42 11.79
CA LEU A 12 33.97 11.75 10.78
C LEU A 12 33.21 10.67 10.04
N LEU A 13 32.44 9.85 10.75
CA LEU A 13 31.53 8.85 10.15
C LEU A 13 30.49 9.49 9.26
N SER A 14 29.88 10.59 9.66
CA SER A 14 28.86 11.28 8.85
C SER A 14 29.42 11.90 7.56
N LYS A 15 30.74 12.16 7.50
CA LYS A 15 31.41 12.62 6.26
C LYS A 15 31.82 11.47 5.34
N LEU A 16 31.99 10.27 5.89
CA LEU A 16 32.41 9.08 5.16
C LEU A 16 31.22 8.25 4.63
N LEU A 17 30.04 8.43 5.23
CA LEU A 17 28.82 7.78 4.75
C LEU A 17 28.21 8.65 3.65
N PRO A 18 28.03 8.14 2.43
CA PRO A 18 27.31 8.86 1.40
C PRO A 18 25.90 9.17 1.92
N ASP A 19 25.43 10.40 1.66
CA ASP A 19 24.03 10.79 1.92
C ASP A 19 23.14 10.02 0.94
N SER A 20 22.87 8.76 1.28
CA SER A 20 22.03 7.90 0.46
C SER A 20 20.68 7.74 1.12
N THR A 21 19.65 7.92 0.35
CA THR A 21 18.25 7.69 0.75
C THR A 21 18.06 6.28 1.31
N LYS A 22 18.81 5.29 0.81
CA LYS A 22 18.80 3.90 1.31
C LYS A 22 19.31 3.81 2.75
N LEU A 23 20.40 4.51 3.10
CA LEU A 23 20.91 4.55 4.47
C LEU A 23 19.96 5.26 5.43
N ARG A 24 19.31 6.33 4.97
CA ARG A 24 18.25 6.99 5.75
C ARG A 24 17.10 6.03 6.02
N TYR A 25 16.64 5.31 5.00
CA TYR A 25 15.58 4.31 5.15
C TYR A 25 15.96 3.23 6.18
N LEU A 26 17.16 2.66 6.08
CA LEU A 26 17.66 1.66 7.03
C LEU A 26 17.71 2.19 8.47
N SER A 27 17.93 3.49 8.68
CA SER A 27 17.91 4.08 10.02
C SER A 27 16.55 4.10 10.70
N TYR A 28 15.46 3.95 9.94
CA TYR A 28 14.11 3.86 10.48
C TYR A 28 13.69 2.45 10.89
N LEU A 29 14.36 1.40 10.38
CA LEU A 29 14.01 0.02 10.69
C LEU A 29 13.98 -0.29 12.20
N PRO A 30 14.97 0.14 13.02
CA PRO A 30 14.91 -0.08 14.47
C PRO A 30 13.73 0.60 15.14
N LYS A 31 13.31 1.78 14.64
CA LYS A 31 12.16 2.51 15.16
C LYS A 31 10.85 1.80 14.80
N LEU A 32 10.76 1.33 13.56
CA LEU A 32 9.62 0.56 13.09
C LEU A 32 9.46 -0.74 13.87
N GLU A 33 10.57 -1.45 14.10
CA GLU A 33 10.57 -2.69 14.88
C GLU A 33 10.19 -2.45 16.35
N SER A 34 10.68 -1.36 16.94
CA SER A 34 10.28 -0.96 18.29
C SER A 34 8.78 -0.63 18.35
N PHE A 35 8.27 0.11 17.39
CA PHE A 35 6.83 0.43 17.28
C PHE A 35 6.01 -0.85 17.15
N ARG A 36 6.43 -1.77 16.26
CA ARG A 36 5.76 -3.05 16.06
C ARG A 36 5.66 -3.85 17.35
N LYS A 37 6.76 -4.02 18.08
CA LYS A 37 6.80 -4.73 19.37
C LYS A 37 5.91 -4.09 20.42
N THR A 38 5.84 -2.77 20.46
CA THR A 38 5.09 -2.06 21.51
C THR A 38 3.58 -2.01 21.22
N HIS A 39 3.18 -1.96 19.93
CA HIS A 39 1.80 -1.65 19.57
C HIS A 39 1.12 -2.75 18.74
N LEU A 40 1.88 -3.67 18.14
CA LEU A 40 1.37 -4.65 17.19
C LEU A 40 1.76 -6.10 17.54
N GLU A 41 2.20 -6.35 18.78
CA GLU A 41 2.68 -7.69 19.17
C GLU A 41 1.59 -8.76 19.04
N ASP A 42 0.34 -8.40 19.32
CA ASP A 42 -0.81 -9.29 19.28
C ASP A 42 -1.52 -9.34 17.91
N TYR A 43 -1.02 -8.57 16.93
CA TYR A 43 -1.65 -8.53 15.60
C TYR A 43 -0.97 -9.47 14.61
N PRO A 44 -1.75 -10.16 13.77
CA PRO A 44 -1.19 -11.05 12.75
C PRO A 44 -0.37 -10.26 11.72
N ILE A 45 0.75 -10.84 11.30
CA ILE A 45 1.61 -10.31 10.25
C ILE A 45 1.38 -11.11 8.98
N PHE A 46 1.14 -10.44 7.88
CA PHE A 46 0.91 -11.04 6.57
C PHE A 46 2.08 -10.71 5.65
N THR A 47 2.54 -11.69 4.89
CA THR A 47 3.58 -11.52 3.85
C THR A 47 2.99 -11.11 2.51
N ASP A 48 1.69 -11.29 2.34
CA ASP A 48 0.93 -11.03 1.12
C ASP A 48 -0.41 -10.38 1.46
N ARG A 49 -0.79 -9.39 0.65
CA ARG A 49 -1.99 -8.59 0.87
C ARG A 49 -3.29 -9.40 0.74
N PHE A 50 -3.32 -10.40 -0.12
CA PHE A 50 -4.54 -11.18 -0.35
C PHE A 50 -4.84 -12.12 0.82
N THR A 51 -3.81 -12.67 1.45
CA THR A 51 -3.94 -13.39 2.72
C THR A 51 -4.46 -12.49 3.83
N MET A 52 -4.01 -11.23 3.88
CA MET A 52 -4.56 -10.24 4.80
C MET A 52 -6.04 -9.96 4.53
N TYR A 53 -6.44 -9.81 3.27
CA TYR A 53 -7.86 -9.58 2.91
C TYR A 53 -8.73 -10.77 3.32
N GLN A 54 -8.26 -11.99 3.09
CA GLN A 54 -8.95 -13.20 3.53
C GLN A 54 -9.17 -13.17 5.05
N TYR A 55 -8.13 -12.91 5.82
CA TYR A 55 -8.24 -12.78 7.27
C TYR A 55 -9.23 -11.69 7.70
N ILE A 56 -9.19 -10.53 7.07
CA ILE A 56 -10.12 -9.43 7.36
C ILE A 56 -11.56 -9.88 7.09
N ASN A 57 -11.82 -10.49 5.92
CA ASN A 57 -13.16 -10.96 5.59
C ASN A 57 -13.67 -12.01 6.59
N ASP A 58 -12.85 -13.01 6.91
CA ASP A 58 -13.29 -14.17 7.70
C ASP A 58 -13.32 -13.88 9.20
N ALA A 59 -12.27 -13.30 9.75
CA ALA A 59 -12.12 -13.11 11.19
C ALA A 59 -12.76 -11.81 11.70
N ILE A 60 -12.69 -10.74 10.93
CA ILE A 60 -13.15 -9.41 11.36
C ILE A 60 -14.56 -9.13 10.84
N LEU A 61 -14.74 -9.18 9.53
CA LEU A 61 -16.03 -8.90 8.89
C LEU A 61 -17.02 -10.06 9.04
N LYS A 62 -16.51 -11.30 9.17
CA LYS A 62 -17.33 -12.53 9.25
C LYS A 62 -18.30 -12.64 8.08
N ASN A 63 -17.80 -12.28 6.90
CA ASN A 63 -18.53 -12.28 5.65
C ASN A 63 -19.87 -11.49 5.70
N ARG A 64 -19.95 -10.45 6.54
CA ARG A 64 -21.11 -9.53 6.55
C ARG A 64 -21.08 -8.60 5.36
N SER A 65 -22.23 -8.03 5.01
CA SER A 65 -22.32 -7.01 3.95
C SER A 65 -21.40 -5.81 4.25
N ILE A 66 -20.74 -5.34 3.22
CA ILE A 66 -19.81 -4.21 3.25
C ILE A 66 -20.09 -3.25 2.09
N VAL A 67 -19.67 -2.01 2.28
CA VAL A 67 -19.43 -1.08 1.18
C VAL A 67 -17.92 -0.90 1.07
N TYR A 68 -17.37 -1.40 -0.02
CA TYR A 68 -15.95 -1.31 -0.33
C TYR A 68 -15.71 -0.23 -1.38
N CYS A 69 -14.77 0.67 -1.13
CA CYS A 69 -14.37 1.71 -2.07
C CYS A 69 -12.87 1.59 -2.37
N GLU A 70 -12.52 1.48 -3.65
CA GLU A 70 -11.14 1.43 -4.13
C GLU A 70 -10.84 2.67 -4.97
N PHE A 71 -9.80 3.42 -4.56
CA PHE A 71 -9.31 4.58 -5.28
C PHE A 71 -8.00 4.23 -5.98
N GLY A 72 -8.02 4.16 -7.30
CA GLY A 72 -6.96 3.58 -8.11
C GLY A 72 -7.17 2.09 -8.34
N VAL A 73 -7.88 1.76 -9.41
CA VAL A 73 -8.37 0.41 -9.73
C VAL A 73 -7.46 -0.31 -10.71
N TYR A 74 -6.92 0.42 -11.70
CA TYR A 74 -6.12 -0.13 -12.79
C TYR A 74 -6.89 -1.24 -13.54
N GLN A 75 -6.46 -2.50 -13.44
CA GLN A 75 -7.08 -3.66 -14.09
C GLN A 75 -8.16 -4.34 -13.24
N GLY A 76 -8.44 -3.85 -12.03
CA GLY A 76 -9.50 -4.35 -11.18
C GLY A 76 -9.18 -5.59 -10.33
N ALA A 77 -7.92 -6.05 -10.31
CA ALA A 77 -7.55 -7.29 -9.59
C ALA A 77 -7.87 -7.26 -8.09
N THR A 78 -7.78 -6.11 -7.46
CA THR A 78 -8.03 -5.96 -6.01
C THR A 78 -9.52 -5.97 -5.70
N ILE A 79 -10.31 -5.19 -6.42
CA ILE A 79 -11.77 -5.12 -6.22
C ILE A 79 -12.43 -6.46 -6.56
N GLU A 80 -11.99 -7.13 -7.63
CA GLU A 80 -12.44 -8.48 -7.99
C GLU A 80 -12.12 -9.48 -6.88
N LYS A 81 -10.92 -9.41 -6.33
CA LYS A 81 -10.53 -10.27 -5.20
C LYS A 81 -11.42 -10.06 -3.98
N TRP A 82 -11.75 -8.82 -3.64
CA TRP A 82 -12.66 -8.51 -2.54
C TRP A 82 -14.08 -9.02 -2.79
N ALA A 83 -14.62 -8.84 -3.99
CA ALA A 83 -15.94 -9.35 -4.35
C ALA A 83 -15.99 -10.89 -4.28
N ASN A 84 -14.91 -11.57 -4.72
CA ASN A 84 -14.81 -13.02 -4.61
C ASN A 84 -14.63 -13.53 -3.17
N LEU A 85 -14.03 -12.75 -2.28
CA LEU A 85 -13.87 -13.11 -0.86
C LEU A 85 -15.16 -12.92 -0.07
N ASN A 86 -15.84 -11.81 -0.28
CA ASN A 86 -17.07 -11.49 0.43
C ASN A 86 -18.29 -11.95 -0.38
N SER A 87 -18.94 -13.01 0.07
CA SER A 87 -20.08 -13.63 -0.64
C SER A 87 -21.44 -13.07 -0.27
N ASP A 88 -21.49 -12.08 0.62
CA ASP A 88 -22.75 -11.44 0.99
C ASP A 88 -23.31 -10.65 -0.21
N LYS A 89 -24.57 -10.94 -0.58
CA LYS A 89 -25.20 -10.35 -1.79
C LYS A 89 -25.51 -8.87 -1.63
N ASP A 90 -25.63 -8.39 -0.40
CA ASP A 90 -25.92 -6.98 -0.11
C ASP A 90 -24.62 -6.13 -0.02
N SER A 91 -23.47 -6.77 -0.24
CA SER A 91 -22.19 -6.05 -0.37
C SER A 91 -22.14 -5.26 -1.66
N LEU A 92 -21.53 -4.07 -1.59
CA LEU A 92 -21.32 -3.18 -2.73
C LEU A 92 -19.84 -2.83 -2.86
N PHE A 93 -19.34 -2.83 -4.09
CA PHE A 93 -17.95 -2.56 -4.41
C PHE A 93 -17.85 -1.43 -5.42
N TYR A 94 -17.21 -0.33 -5.03
CA TYR A 94 -17.05 0.85 -5.88
C TYR A 94 -15.58 1.06 -6.22
N GLY A 95 -15.27 1.06 -7.51
CA GLY A 95 -13.95 1.36 -8.02
C GLY A 95 -13.89 2.74 -8.67
N PHE A 96 -13.01 3.60 -8.19
CA PHE A 96 -12.80 4.97 -8.70
C PHE A 96 -11.44 5.05 -9.38
N ASP A 97 -11.41 5.36 -10.66
CA ASP A 97 -10.17 5.51 -11.44
C ASP A 97 -10.40 6.39 -12.66
N THR A 98 -9.35 6.99 -13.18
CA THR A 98 -9.35 7.64 -14.50
C THR A 98 -9.29 6.62 -15.62
N PHE A 99 -8.67 5.47 -15.37
CA PHE A 99 -8.32 4.43 -16.34
C PHE A 99 -7.38 4.90 -17.46
N THR A 100 -6.75 6.07 -17.27
CA THR A 100 -5.79 6.68 -18.19
C THR A 100 -4.39 6.84 -17.57
N GLY A 101 -4.16 6.13 -16.45
CA GLY A 101 -2.89 6.13 -15.73
C GLY A 101 -2.67 7.34 -14.84
N LEU A 102 -1.43 7.52 -14.42
CA LEU A 102 -1.04 8.61 -13.53
C LEU A 102 -1.10 9.95 -14.26
N PRO A 103 -1.67 11.01 -13.64
CA PRO A 103 -1.71 12.36 -14.23
C PRO A 103 -0.32 13.00 -14.33
N GLU A 104 0.60 12.59 -13.46
CA GLU A 104 1.97 13.11 -13.38
C GLU A 104 2.94 11.99 -12.99
N THR A 105 4.24 12.23 -13.19
CA THR A 105 5.29 11.30 -12.79
C THR A 105 5.38 11.24 -11.27
N TRP A 106 5.33 10.03 -10.72
CA TRP A 106 5.47 9.77 -9.29
C TRP A 106 6.92 9.51 -8.92
N VAL A 107 7.46 10.29 -8.00
CA VAL A 107 8.80 10.07 -7.47
C VAL A 107 8.71 9.30 -6.15
N VAL A 108 9.18 8.05 -6.16
CA VAL A 108 9.18 7.17 -4.99
C VAL A 108 10.63 6.88 -4.61
N PHE A 109 11.11 7.52 -3.56
CA PHE A 109 12.52 7.41 -3.08
C PHE A 109 13.55 7.75 -4.16
N THR A 110 14.12 6.73 -4.82
CA THR A 110 15.15 6.86 -5.87
C THR A 110 14.66 6.44 -7.24
N GLU A 111 13.39 6.08 -7.36
CA GLU A 111 12.77 5.62 -8.61
C GLU A 111 11.65 6.56 -9.00
N SER A 112 11.41 6.69 -10.28
CA SER A 112 10.25 7.39 -10.82
C SER A 112 9.30 6.39 -11.45
N ILE A 113 8.01 6.59 -11.20
CA ILE A 113 6.95 5.92 -11.93
C ILE A 113 6.42 6.96 -12.91
N GLU A 114 6.65 6.71 -14.19
CA GLU A 114 6.37 7.68 -15.23
C GLU A 114 4.87 7.99 -15.34
N LYS A 115 4.58 9.21 -15.75
CA LYS A 115 3.27 9.66 -16.20
C LYS A 115 2.66 8.62 -17.15
N ASN A 116 1.37 8.38 -17.07
CA ASN A 116 0.60 7.37 -17.80
C ASN A 116 0.93 5.91 -17.42
N ASN A 117 1.77 5.67 -16.44
CA ASN A 117 1.88 4.33 -15.89
C ASN A 117 0.51 3.92 -15.32
N PHE A 118 0.17 2.64 -15.42
CA PHE A 118 -1.15 2.09 -15.11
C PHE A 118 -2.28 2.54 -16.07
N ASP A 119 -1.93 3.07 -17.25
CA ASP A 119 -2.91 3.36 -18.30
C ASP A 119 -3.48 2.06 -18.89
N VAL A 120 -4.78 1.96 -18.96
CA VAL A 120 -5.52 0.87 -19.62
C VAL A 120 -6.32 1.39 -20.82
N GLY A 121 -5.91 2.52 -21.38
CA GLY A 121 -6.55 3.17 -22.54
C GLY A 121 -7.94 3.71 -22.23
N GLY A 122 -8.21 4.06 -20.97
CA GLY A 122 -9.51 4.53 -20.52
C GLY A 122 -10.57 3.41 -20.44
N ASN A 123 -10.18 2.14 -20.60
CA ASN A 123 -11.08 1.01 -20.56
C ASN A 123 -11.39 0.59 -19.11
N ILE A 124 -12.68 0.46 -18.81
CA ILE A 124 -13.14 -0.05 -17.52
C ILE A 124 -12.99 -1.57 -17.50
N PRO A 125 -12.44 -2.17 -16.42
CA PRO A 125 -12.36 -3.62 -16.28
C PRO A 125 -13.73 -4.29 -16.42
N LYS A 126 -13.77 -5.43 -17.11
CA LYS A 126 -14.98 -6.24 -17.24
C LYS A 126 -14.93 -7.35 -16.21
N ILE A 127 -15.68 -7.19 -15.13
CA ILE A 127 -15.83 -8.17 -14.05
C ILE A 127 -17.28 -8.56 -13.98
N ASP A 128 -17.57 -9.85 -14.02
CA ASP A 128 -18.93 -10.40 -14.01
C ASP A 128 -19.43 -10.55 -12.56
N ASP A 129 -19.74 -9.41 -11.93
CA ASP A 129 -20.34 -9.35 -10.58
C ASP A 129 -21.17 -8.06 -10.47
N ASP A 130 -22.50 -8.22 -10.37
CA ASP A 130 -23.46 -7.12 -10.31
C ASP A 130 -23.29 -6.19 -9.11
N ARG A 131 -22.53 -6.60 -8.10
CA ARG A 131 -22.24 -5.78 -6.92
C ARG A 131 -21.11 -4.78 -7.15
N ILE A 132 -20.39 -4.91 -8.29
CA ILE A 132 -19.26 -4.03 -8.63
C ILE A 132 -19.72 -2.89 -9.53
N SER A 133 -19.38 -1.69 -9.15
CA SER A 133 -19.62 -0.47 -9.95
C SER A 133 -18.34 0.33 -10.12
N PHE A 134 -18.06 0.76 -11.34
CA PHE A 134 -16.89 1.61 -11.63
C PHE A 134 -17.32 3.03 -11.91
N ILE A 135 -16.65 3.97 -11.30
CA ILE A 135 -16.84 5.41 -11.48
C ILE A 135 -15.58 5.97 -12.12
N LYS A 136 -15.68 6.36 -13.38
CA LYS A 136 -14.61 6.99 -14.12
C LYS A 136 -14.57 8.49 -13.82
N GLY A 137 -13.41 8.97 -13.38
CA GLY A 137 -13.21 10.38 -13.07
C GLY A 137 -11.83 10.64 -12.51
N LEU A 138 -11.48 11.90 -12.33
CA LEU A 138 -10.31 12.35 -11.59
C LEU A 138 -10.66 12.49 -10.11
#